data_4e6f3627807f57a83e1815c656af5efc
#
_entry.id   4e6f3627807f57a83e1815c656af5efc
#
_cell.length_a   1.000
_cell.length_b   1.000
_cell.length_c   1.000
_cell.angle_alpha   90.00
_cell.angle_beta   90.00
_cell.angle_gamma   90.00
#
_symmetry.space_group_name_H-M   'P 1'
#
loop_
_entity.id
_entity.type
_entity.pdbx_description
1 polymer ?
#
loop_
_entity_poly.entity_id
_entity_poly.type
_entity_poly.pdbx_seq_one_letter_code
_entity_poly.pdbx_strand_id
1 'polypeptide(L)'
;MKSHVLDASALMSFFEDRPGADAVEELLAKAAEAKWPLLMSVVNWGEVYYSIWRTRDEAGANQKLREIAQLPIEIVDADAGLTRVAASLKAEHNLPYADCFAAALAQSRKAYLVTGDKDFGRVESVLKIVWV
;
A
#
# COMPACT_ATOMS: atom_id res chain seq x y z
N MET A 1 12.23 -6.17 13.89
CA MET A 1 11.45 -4.96 13.53
C MET A 1 10.27 -5.36 12.66
N LYS A 2 9.10 -4.81 12.90
CA LYS A 2 7.93 -5.08 12.08
C LYS A 2 7.95 -4.25 10.80
N SER A 3 7.63 -4.89 9.68
CA SER A 3 7.42 -4.18 8.43
C SER A 3 6.01 -3.60 8.35
N HIS A 4 5.84 -2.62 7.49
CA HIS A 4 4.55 -1.99 7.21
C HIS A 4 4.31 -2.02 5.72
N VAL A 5 3.10 -2.37 5.33
CA VAL A 5 2.66 -2.38 3.92
C VAL A 5 1.75 -1.18 3.72
N LEU A 6 2.10 -0.32 2.76
CA LEU A 6 1.22 0.76 2.35
C LEU A 6 0.28 0.26 1.25
N ASP A 7 -1.00 0.53 1.38
CA ASP A 7 -1.92 0.39 0.25
C ASP A 7 -1.90 1.67 -0.60
N ALA A 8 -2.63 1.67 -1.70
CA ALA A 8 -2.70 2.85 -2.57
C ALA A 8 -3.30 4.05 -1.84
N SER A 9 -4.32 3.85 -1.01
CA SER A 9 -4.99 4.95 -0.32
C SER A 9 -4.06 5.69 0.64
N ALA A 10 -3.21 4.96 1.37
CA ALA A 10 -2.25 5.56 2.30
C ALA A 10 -1.24 6.44 1.56
N LEU A 11 -0.68 5.94 0.46
CA LEU A 11 0.29 6.72 -0.31
C LEU A 11 -0.37 7.91 -1.00
N MET A 12 -1.59 7.75 -1.51
CA MET A 12 -2.33 8.87 -2.10
C MET A 12 -2.64 9.94 -1.06
N SER A 13 -2.98 9.56 0.17
CA SER A 13 -3.19 10.53 1.25
C SER A 13 -1.95 11.36 1.51
N PHE A 14 -0.78 10.73 1.48
CA PHE A 14 0.50 11.42 1.63
C PHE A 14 0.73 12.41 0.48
N PHE A 15 0.54 11.98 -0.76
CA PHE A 15 0.77 12.83 -1.93
C PHE A 15 -0.22 13.99 -2.04
N GLU A 16 -1.44 13.80 -1.58
CA GLU A 16 -2.51 14.80 -1.74
C GLU A 16 -2.83 15.55 -0.46
N ASP A 17 -1.98 15.41 0.56
CA ASP A 17 -2.13 16.09 1.86
C ASP A 17 -3.53 15.90 2.45
N ARG A 18 -4.04 14.68 2.38
CA ARG A 18 -5.33 14.29 2.97
C ARG A 18 -5.16 13.92 4.44
N PRO A 19 -6.25 13.73 5.19
CA PRO A 19 -6.17 13.16 6.53
C PRO A 19 -5.36 11.85 6.51
N GLY A 20 -4.42 11.70 7.44
CA GLY A 20 -3.51 10.56 7.47
C GLY A 20 -2.15 10.84 6.83
N ALA A 21 -1.99 11.93 6.08
CA ALA A 21 -0.71 12.28 5.44
C ALA A 21 0.43 12.37 6.44
N ASP A 22 0.21 13.01 7.59
CA ASP A 22 1.25 13.17 8.61
C ASP A 22 1.70 11.82 9.19
N ALA A 23 0.76 10.90 9.39
CA ALA A 23 1.07 9.57 9.90
C ALA A 23 1.91 8.78 8.90
N VAL A 24 1.60 8.87 7.61
CA VAL A 24 2.37 8.22 6.55
C VAL A 24 3.76 8.85 6.44
N GLU A 25 3.85 10.19 6.51
CA GLU A 25 5.13 10.90 6.49
C GLU A 25 6.04 10.43 7.63
N GLU A 26 5.48 10.27 8.84
CA GLU A 26 6.22 9.78 9.98
C GLU A 26 6.75 8.36 9.75
N LEU A 27 5.94 7.47 9.18
CA LEU A 27 6.36 6.11 8.84
C LEU A 27 7.49 6.12 7.80
N LEU A 28 7.39 6.98 6.79
CA LEU A 28 8.46 7.14 5.79
C LEU A 28 9.76 7.63 6.43
N ALA A 29 9.67 8.62 7.31
CA ALA A 29 10.85 9.15 8.00
C ALA A 29 11.52 8.09 8.86
N LYS A 30 10.75 7.31 9.60
CA LYS A 30 11.27 6.21 10.43
C LYS A 30 11.90 5.11 9.58
N ALA A 31 11.28 4.79 8.44
CA ALA A 31 11.82 3.79 7.53
C ALA A 31 13.17 4.21 6.95
N ALA A 32 13.30 5.48 6.57
CA ALA A 32 14.56 6.03 6.07
C ALA A 32 15.65 5.99 7.13
N GLU A 33 15.34 6.42 8.35
CA GLU A 33 16.29 6.43 9.46
C GLU A 33 16.76 5.03 9.82
N ALA A 34 15.83 4.08 9.91
CA ALA A 34 16.13 2.70 10.27
C ALA A 34 16.72 1.89 9.12
N LYS A 35 16.72 2.41 7.90
CA LYS A 35 17.07 1.66 6.69
C LYS A 35 16.27 0.36 6.56
N TRP A 36 14.98 0.46 6.91
CA TRP A 36 14.03 -0.64 6.88
C TRP A 36 12.81 -0.17 6.07
N PRO A 37 12.81 -0.43 4.75
CA PRO A 37 11.81 0.17 3.88
C PRO A 37 10.38 -0.29 4.19
N LEU A 38 9.44 0.58 3.91
CA LEU A 38 8.04 0.21 3.83
C LEU A 38 7.84 -0.66 2.59
N LEU A 39 6.80 -1.47 2.58
CA LEU A 39 6.49 -2.36 1.46
C LEU A 39 5.25 -1.87 0.73
N MET A 40 5.20 -2.08 -0.57
CA MET A 40 4.01 -1.83 -1.37
C MET A 40 3.91 -2.89 -2.46
N SER A 41 2.73 -3.49 -2.63
CA SER A 41 2.48 -4.39 -3.74
C SER A 41 2.55 -3.63 -5.06
N VAL A 42 3.16 -4.23 -6.08
CA VAL A 42 3.20 -3.65 -7.43
C VAL A 42 1.79 -3.38 -7.98
N VAL A 43 0.79 -4.13 -7.54
CA VAL A 43 -0.61 -3.91 -7.93
C VAL A 43 -1.11 -2.57 -7.39
N ASN A 44 -0.81 -2.26 -6.13
CA ASN A 44 -1.20 -0.98 -5.52
C ASN A 44 -0.37 0.18 -6.08
N TRP A 45 0.89 -0.06 -6.42
CA TRP A 45 1.72 0.90 -7.14
C TRP A 45 1.07 1.27 -8.48
N GLY A 46 0.55 0.29 -9.21
CA GLY A 46 -0.19 0.52 -10.43
C GLY A 46 -1.47 1.32 -10.22
N GLU A 47 -2.17 1.08 -9.10
CA GLU A 47 -3.35 1.88 -8.76
C GLU A 47 -3.01 3.36 -8.55
N VAL A 48 -1.91 3.64 -7.86
CA VAL A 48 -1.44 5.02 -7.68
C VAL A 48 -1.18 5.64 -9.05
N TYR A 49 -0.50 4.92 -9.92
CA TYR A 49 -0.16 5.39 -11.25
C TYR A 49 -1.40 5.80 -12.06
N TYR A 50 -2.36 4.88 -12.22
CA TYR A 50 -3.54 5.20 -13.05
C TYR A 50 -4.45 6.23 -12.38
N SER A 51 -4.50 6.27 -11.04
CA SER A 51 -5.32 7.26 -10.33
C SER A 51 -4.83 8.68 -10.60
N ILE A 52 -3.52 8.88 -10.58
CA ILE A 52 -2.93 10.20 -10.85
C ILE A 52 -3.08 10.55 -12.32
N TRP A 53 -2.90 9.59 -13.21
CA TRP A 53 -3.13 9.81 -14.65
C TRP A 53 -4.55 10.31 -14.91
N ARG A 54 -5.54 9.65 -14.30
CA ARG A 54 -6.97 9.99 -14.50
C ARG A 54 -7.36 11.33 -13.91
N THR A 55 -6.76 11.73 -12.80
CA THR A 55 -7.09 13.00 -12.12
C THR A 55 -6.24 14.17 -12.60
N ARG A 56 -5.08 13.90 -13.18
CA ARG A 56 -4.18 14.94 -13.71
C ARG A 56 -3.87 14.67 -15.17
N ASP A 57 -2.77 13.92 -15.43
CA ASP A 57 -2.32 13.55 -16.78
C ASP A 57 -1.21 12.50 -16.67
N GLU A 58 -0.74 12.01 -17.81
CA GLU A 58 0.34 11.04 -17.89
C GLU A 58 1.65 11.58 -17.33
N ALA A 59 1.98 12.82 -17.63
CA ALA A 59 3.22 13.45 -17.15
C ALA A 59 3.23 13.53 -15.61
N GLY A 60 2.10 13.91 -15.01
CA GLY A 60 1.94 13.93 -13.55
C GLY A 60 2.08 12.55 -12.93
N ALA A 61 1.50 11.53 -13.57
CA ALA A 61 1.62 10.16 -13.11
C ALA A 61 3.07 9.66 -13.14
N ASN A 62 3.77 9.93 -14.24
CA ASN A 62 5.20 9.57 -14.36
C ASN A 62 6.07 10.29 -13.34
N GLN A 63 5.75 11.55 -13.05
CA GLN A 63 6.46 12.32 -12.02
C GLN A 63 6.30 11.65 -10.65
N LYS A 64 5.09 11.19 -10.32
CA LYS A 64 4.84 10.51 -9.05
C LYS A 64 5.58 9.18 -8.96
N LEU A 65 5.70 8.43 -10.03
CA LEU A 65 6.52 7.22 -10.03
C LEU A 65 7.98 7.53 -9.70
N ARG A 66 8.51 8.62 -10.24
CA ARG A 66 9.88 9.05 -9.91
C ARG A 66 10.02 9.44 -8.45
N GLU A 67 9.00 10.11 -7.89
CA GLU A 67 9.00 10.46 -6.46
C GLU A 67 8.94 9.20 -5.58
N ILE A 68 8.11 8.22 -5.93
CA ILE A 68 8.04 6.96 -5.19
C ILE A 68 9.41 6.26 -5.18
N ALA A 69 10.13 6.30 -6.31
CA ALA A 69 11.45 5.68 -6.41
C ALA A 69 12.49 6.31 -5.48
N GLN A 70 12.25 7.54 -5.00
CA GLN A 70 13.12 8.24 -4.04
C GLN A 70 12.69 8.03 -2.59
N LEU A 71 11.54 7.43 -2.36
CA LEU A 71 11.04 7.15 -1.00
C LEU A 71 11.55 5.80 -0.50
N PRO A 72 11.63 5.60 0.83
CA PRO A 72 12.04 4.32 1.39
C PRO A 72 10.91 3.28 1.30
N ILE A 73 10.52 2.94 0.09
CA ILE A 73 9.46 1.98 -0.22
C ILE A 73 10.03 0.93 -1.16
N GLU A 74 9.89 -0.33 -0.78
CA GLU A 74 10.21 -1.46 -1.66
C GLU A 74 8.93 -1.89 -2.37
N ILE A 75 8.95 -1.89 -3.70
CA ILE A 75 7.84 -2.39 -4.50
C ILE A 75 8.02 -3.90 -4.65
N VAL A 76 7.01 -4.66 -4.23
CA VAL A 76 7.07 -6.12 -4.22
C VAL A 76 6.24 -6.68 -5.37
N ASP A 77 6.86 -7.51 -6.19
CA ASP A 77 6.19 -8.12 -7.34
C ASP A 77 5.05 -9.04 -6.91
N ALA A 78 4.01 -9.09 -7.74
CA ALA A 78 2.87 -9.98 -7.52
C ALA A 78 3.12 -11.32 -8.23
N ASP A 79 3.89 -12.19 -7.60
CA ASP A 79 4.13 -13.52 -8.14
C ASP A 79 2.90 -14.44 -7.95
N ALA A 80 2.99 -15.66 -8.43
CA ALA A 80 1.89 -16.61 -8.34
C ALA A 80 1.51 -16.94 -6.90
N GLY A 81 2.50 -17.05 -6.01
CA GLY A 81 2.25 -17.34 -4.60
C GLY A 81 1.47 -16.23 -3.92
N LEU A 82 1.89 -14.98 -4.09
CA LEU A 82 1.19 -13.84 -3.53
C LEU A 82 -0.21 -13.69 -4.13
N THR A 83 -0.33 -13.89 -5.45
CA THR A 83 -1.61 -13.79 -6.15
C THR A 83 -2.60 -14.84 -5.62
N ARG A 84 -2.13 -16.05 -5.32
CA ARG A 84 -2.99 -17.09 -4.74
C ARG A 84 -3.54 -16.68 -3.38
N VAL A 85 -2.72 -16.07 -2.53
CA VAL A 85 -3.16 -15.55 -1.22
C VAL A 85 -4.18 -14.42 -1.42
N ALA A 86 -3.90 -13.49 -2.33
CA ALA A 86 -4.83 -12.41 -2.65
C ALA A 86 -6.18 -12.94 -3.15
N ALA A 87 -6.15 -13.94 -4.02
CA ALA A 87 -7.37 -14.57 -4.54
C ALA A 87 -8.18 -15.27 -3.44
N SER A 88 -7.51 -15.90 -2.49
CA SER A 88 -8.16 -16.51 -1.33
C SER A 88 -8.87 -15.46 -0.48
N LEU A 89 -8.23 -14.33 -0.23
CA LEU A 89 -8.84 -13.23 0.51
C LEU A 89 -10.04 -12.65 -0.23
N LYS A 90 -9.96 -12.57 -1.56
CA LYS A 90 -11.09 -12.14 -2.39
C LYS A 90 -12.28 -13.09 -2.23
N ALA A 91 -12.03 -14.39 -2.30
CA ALA A 91 -13.08 -15.41 -2.20
C ALA A 91 -13.73 -15.39 -0.82
N GLU A 92 -12.97 -15.22 0.25
CA GLU A 92 -13.46 -15.30 1.63
C GLU A 92 -14.07 -14.00 2.14
N HIS A 93 -13.52 -12.86 1.76
CA HIS A 93 -13.87 -11.55 2.35
C HIS A 93 -14.47 -10.55 1.37
N ASN A 94 -14.45 -10.85 0.09
CA ASN A 94 -15.02 -10.01 -0.96
C ASN A 94 -14.52 -8.56 -0.98
N LEU A 95 -13.23 -8.34 -0.70
CA LEU A 95 -12.60 -7.05 -0.90
C LEU A 95 -12.41 -6.77 -2.39
N PRO A 96 -12.30 -5.50 -2.81
CA PRO A 96 -11.81 -5.20 -4.15
C PRO A 96 -10.49 -5.93 -4.40
N TYR A 97 -10.29 -6.45 -5.61
CA TYR A 97 -9.16 -7.37 -5.86
C TYR A 97 -7.80 -6.73 -5.60
N ALA A 98 -7.62 -5.47 -5.99
CA ALA A 98 -6.37 -4.78 -5.73
C ALA A 98 -6.09 -4.66 -4.22
N ASP A 99 -7.12 -4.42 -3.40
CA ASP A 99 -6.98 -4.38 -1.94
C ASP A 99 -6.51 -5.72 -1.38
N CYS A 100 -6.92 -6.81 -2.01
CA CYS A 100 -6.50 -8.15 -1.59
C CYS A 100 -4.98 -8.34 -1.72
N PHE A 101 -4.32 -7.65 -2.66
CA PHE A 101 -2.87 -7.74 -2.79
C PHE A 101 -2.14 -7.03 -1.66
N ALA A 102 -2.65 -5.89 -1.19
CA ALA A 102 -2.08 -5.22 -0.01
C ALA A 102 -2.24 -6.11 1.22
N ALA A 103 -3.44 -6.66 1.43
CA ALA A 103 -3.71 -7.56 2.55
C ALA A 103 -2.86 -8.83 2.47
N ALA A 104 -2.74 -9.42 1.28
CA ALA A 104 -1.94 -10.63 1.08
C ALA A 104 -0.46 -10.39 1.39
N LEU A 105 0.08 -9.25 0.96
CA LEU A 105 1.47 -8.90 1.24
C LEU A 105 1.68 -8.71 2.74
N ALA A 106 0.78 -8.01 3.43
CA ALA A 106 0.85 -7.83 4.87
C ALA A 106 0.82 -9.18 5.60
N GLN A 107 -0.09 -10.05 5.20
CA GLN A 107 -0.23 -11.38 5.81
C GLN A 107 1.02 -12.24 5.56
N SER A 108 1.52 -12.27 4.33
CA SER A 108 2.69 -13.07 3.95
C SER A 108 3.97 -12.63 4.65
N ARG A 109 4.12 -11.33 4.90
CA ARG A 109 5.30 -10.77 5.56
C ARG A 109 5.10 -10.59 7.06
N LYS A 110 3.94 -10.96 7.61
CA LYS A 110 3.57 -10.71 9.01
C LYS A 110 3.77 -9.23 9.37
N ALA A 111 3.36 -8.37 8.47
CA ALA A 111 3.53 -6.93 8.56
C ALA A 111 2.21 -6.26 8.94
N TYR A 112 2.30 -5.00 9.39
CA TYR A 112 1.12 -4.17 9.55
C TYR A 112 0.66 -3.66 8.18
N LEU A 113 -0.65 -3.62 7.97
CA LEU A 113 -1.23 -2.95 6.81
C LEU A 113 -1.57 -1.52 7.19
N VAL A 114 -1.06 -0.57 6.43
CA VAL A 114 -1.32 0.87 6.64
C VAL A 114 -2.32 1.32 5.59
N THR A 115 -3.50 1.75 6.03
CA THR A 115 -4.58 2.12 5.12
C THR A 115 -5.52 3.16 5.73
N GLY A 116 -6.12 3.96 4.86
CA GLY A 116 -7.24 4.82 5.21
C GLY A 116 -8.58 4.29 4.68
N ASP A 117 -8.58 3.15 4.00
CA ASP A 117 -9.78 2.58 3.38
C ASP A 117 -10.52 1.68 4.38
N LYS A 118 -11.74 2.10 4.75
CA LYS A 118 -12.57 1.39 5.73
C LYS A 118 -12.98 -0.01 5.29
N ASP A 119 -12.93 -0.33 4.00
CA ASP A 119 -13.25 -1.68 3.51
C ASP A 119 -12.34 -2.74 4.12
N PHE A 120 -11.13 -2.37 4.53
CA PHE A 120 -10.21 -3.30 5.19
C PHE A 120 -10.69 -3.75 6.58
N GLY A 121 -11.73 -3.12 7.14
CA GLY A 121 -12.38 -3.63 8.34
C GLY A 121 -12.85 -5.07 8.20
N ARG A 122 -13.13 -5.53 6.99
CA ARG A 122 -13.54 -6.91 6.70
C ARG A 122 -12.45 -7.94 7.00
N VAL A 123 -11.21 -7.52 7.12
CA VAL A 123 -10.06 -8.42 7.34
C VAL A 123 -9.31 -8.12 8.63
N GLU A 124 -9.87 -7.31 9.53
CA GLU A 124 -9.25 -7.01 10.81
C GLU A 124 -8.99 -8.27 11.66
N SER A 125 -9.78 -9.31 11.46
CA SER A 125 -9.63 -10.56 12.20
C SER A 125 -8.41 -11.38 11.75
N VAL A 126 -7.88 -11.12 10.56
CA VAL A 126 -6.80 -11.92 9.97
C VAL A 126 -5.51 -11.15 9.74
N LEU A 127 -5.50 -9.84 9.96
CA LEU A 127 -4.26 -9.03 9.92
C LEU A 127 -4.35 -7.81 10.81
N LYS A 128 -3.19 -7.24 11.11
CA LYS A 128 -3.10 -6.04 11.93
C LYS A 128 -3.07 -4.81 11.05
N ILE A 129 -3.94 -3.85 11.35
CA ILE A 129 -4.12 -2.65 10.55
C ILE A 129 -3.70 -1.42 11.37
N VAL A 130 -2.94 -0.56 10.73
CA VAL A 130 -2.65 0.79 11.20
C VAL A 130 -3.51 1.73 10.37
N TRP A 131 -4.55 2.25 10.98
CA TRP A 131 -5.48 3.17 10.32
C TRP A 131 -4.88 4.57 10.23
N VAL A 132 -4.92 5.16 9.06
CA VAL A 132 -4.42 6.53 8.84
C VAL A 132 -5.45 7.50 8.23
#